data_316d432820c4447a6c01b95fa641ce5c
#
_entry.id   316d432820c4447a6c01b95fa641ce5c
#
_cell.length_a   1.000
_cell.length_b   1.000
_cell.length_c   1.000
_cell.angle_alpha   90.00
_cell.angle_beta   90.00
_cell.angle_gamma   90.00
#
_symmetry.space_group_name_H-M   'P 1'
#
loop_
_entity.id
_entity.type
_entity.pdbx_description
1 polymer ?
#
loop_
_entity_poly.entity_id
_entity_poly.type
_entity_poly.pdbx_seq_one_letter_code
_entity_poly.pdbx_strand_id
1 'polypeptide(L)'
;MSKHEHYEKSPKLTVPQIIEYCKNDLGLTFNLMDEETAAEFLRTHNYFFRLKQYAEVCQDQTRKRKYVGLDFGHLVELSTIDMFLRKLLLKMTIDLEHYLKVKIVNECQENDADDGYGVVAAFLQKHPKVKNSIEDSSKLAGYNGFNIRKYVDPPAVWNFIEMIGFFDFIKFYSYYYDYFHLQCKYTRHFDAVRRLRNAAAHNVCLLYNFNPVQNFSYDMDTSFELLGAKLGIGNGTIASCMKVPLLNDFAVMLSVYTQLVTSEKVRQKTLEEMKSFFDGRMIYRKQYFEGFPSVKNAYNFARAVLEWYSSKVEVKAAD
;
A
#
# COMPACT_ATOMS: atom_id res chain seq x y z
N MET A 1 15.92 -24.62 22.80
CA MET A 1 15.71 -25.76 21.88
C MET A 1 14.78 -25.28 20.78
N SER A 2 15.31 -25.01 19.58
CA SER A 2 14.52 -24.53 18.43
C SER A 2 13.72 -25.71 17.88
N LYS A 3 12.40 -25.62 17.94
CA LYS A 3 11.51 -26.49 17.18
C LYS A 3 11.61 -26.12 15.70
N HIS A 4 12.49 -26.74 14.96
CA HIS A 4 12.35 -26.86 13.51
C HIS A 4 11.21 -27.85 13.28
N GLU A 5 9.97 -27.34 13.09
CA GLU A 5 8.92 -28.13 12.50
C GLU A 5 9.38 -28.52 11.10
N HIS A 6 9.55 -29.81 10.86
CA HIS A 6 9.72 -30.35 9.51
C HIS A 6 8.43 -30.07 8.75
N TYR A 7 8.43 -29.03 7.91
CA TYR A 7 7.39 -28.83 6.92
C TYR A 7 7.53 -29.95 5.88
N GLU A 8 6.66 -30.96 5.94
CA GLU A 8 6.51 -31.90 4.84
C GLU A 8 6.14 -31.11 3.58
N LYS A 9 6.87 -31.37 2.48
CA LYS A 9 6.61 -30.71 1.20
C LYS A 9 5.19 -31.05 0.74
N SER A 10 4.32 -30.06 0.68
CA SER A 10 2.99 -30.25 0.11
C SER A 10 3.08 -30.72 -1.34
N PRO A 11 2.34 -31.73 -1.74
CA PRO A 11 2.38 -32.24 -3.12
C PRO A 11 1.85 -31.19 -4.11
N LYS A 12 2.36 -31.22 -5.34
CA LYS A 12 1.82 -30.44 -6.44
C LYS A 12 0.41 -30.97 -6.77
N LEU A 13 -0.58 -30.08 -6.71
CA LEU A 13 -1.96 -30.37 -7.08
C LEU A 13 -2.27 -29.91 -8.51
N THR A 14 -3.04 -30.70 -9.25
CA THR A 14 -3.68 -30.25 -10.49
C THR A 14 -4.89 -29.36 -10.20
N VAL A 15 -5.38 -28.61 -11.19
CA VAL A 15 -6.55 -27.73 -10.98
C VAL A 15 -7.78 -28.52 -10.49
N PRO A 16 -8.15 -29.66 -11.05
CA PRO A 16 -9.25 -30.49 -10.51
C PRO A 16 -9.02 -30.89 -9.04
N GLN A 17 -7.82 -31.28 -8.66
CA GLN A 17 -7.48 -31.61 -7.27
C GLN A 17 -7.56 -30.41 -6.34
N ILE A 18 -7.24 -29.19 -6.83
CA ILE A 18 -7.41 -27.94 -6.08
C ILE A 18 -8.90 -27.68 -5.83
N ILE A 19 -9.76 -27.84 -6.83
CA ILE A 19 -11.22 -27.68 -6.66
C ILE A 19 -11.75 -28.70 -5.63
N GLU A 20 -11.35 -29.94 -5.73
CA GLU A 20 -11.73 -30.96 -4.75
C GLU A 20 -11.24 -30.64 -3.34
N TYR A 21 -9.99 -30.19 -3.19
CA TYR A 21 -9.41 -29.71 -1.93
C TYR A 21 -10.19 -28.53 -1.35
N CYS A 22 -10.55 -27.54 -2.18
CA CYS A 22 -11.37 -26.41 -1.75
C CYS A 22 -12.72 -26.86 -1.17
N LYS A 23 -13.36 -27.82 -1.82
CA LYS A 23 -14.68 -28.34 -1.46
C LYS A 23 -14.62 -29.23 -0.21
N ASN A 24 -13.77 -30.26 -0.23
CA ASN A 24 -13.76 -31.32 0.76
C ASN A 24 -12.96 -30.95 2.03
N ASP A 25 -11.80 -30.32 1.87
CA ASP A 25 -10.89 -30.02 2.97
C ASP A 25 -11.12 -28.63 3.55
N LEU A 26 -11.29 -27.61 2.70
CA LEU A 26 -11.50 -26.24 3.14
C LEU A 26 -12.97 -25.88 3.39
N GLY A 27 -13.92 -26.64 2.84
CA GLY A 27 -15.36 -26.43 3.02
C GLY A 27 -15.91 -25.24 2.23
N LEU A 28 -15.26 -24.86 1.12
CA LEU A 28 -15.77 -23.84 0.22
C LEU A 28 -16.99 -24.35 -0.55
N THR A 29 -17.97 -23.48 -0.74
CA THR A 29 -19.08 -23.72 -1.67
C THR A 29 -18.78 -23.14 -3.05
N PHE A 30 -19.57 -23.55 -4.05
CA PHE A 30 -19.47 -23.13 -5.44
C PHE A 30 -20.85 -22.70 -5.96
N ASN A 31 -21.60 -21.93 -5.15
CA ASN A 31 -22.93 -21.44 -5.48
C ASN A 31 -22.91 -20.11 -6.22
N LEU A 32 -21.91 -19.24 -5.90
CA LEU A 32 -21.70 -17.94 -6.55
C LEU A 32 -20.87 -18.08 -7.83
N MET A 33 -20.03 -19.10 -7.88
CA MET A 33 -19.21 -19.48 -9.03
C MET A 33 -19.12 -21.00 -9.08
N ASP A 34 -19.59 -21.61 -10.17
CA ASP A 34 -19.53 -23.05 -10.34
C ASP A 34 -18.10 -23.59 -10.46
N GLU A 35 -17.92 -24.91 -10.25
CA GLU A 35 -16.60 -25.55 -10.21
C GLU A 35 -15.85 -25.45 -11.56
N GLU A 36 -16.56 -25.47 -12.69
CA GLU A 36 -15.96 -25.36 -14.02
C GLU A 36 -15.39 -23.95 -14.26
N THR A 37 -16.20 -22.93 -13.98
CA THR A 37 -15.78 -21.52 -14.03
C THR A 37 -14.63 -21.23 -13.07
N ALA A 38 -14.67 -21.79 -11.85
CA ALA A 38 -13.60 -21.66 -10.87
C ALA A 38 -12.29 -22.33 -11.35
N ALA A 39 -12.38 -23.51 -11.96
CA ALA A 39 -11.24 -24.20 -12.53
C ALA A 39 -10.63 -23.40 -13.70
N GLU A 40 -11.45 -22.81 -14.56
CA GLU A 40 -10.97 -21.96 -15.66
C GLU A 40 -10.30 -20.68 -15.13
N PHE A 41 -10.87 -20.06 -14.10
CA PHE A 41 -10.26 -18.93 -13.43
C PHE A 41 -8.88 -19.25 -12.85
N LEU A 42 -8.71 -20.43 -12.25
CA LEU A 42 -7.41 -20.90 -11.74
C LEU A 42 -6.38 -21.19 -12.85
N ARG A 43 -6.83 -21.53 -14.07
CA ARG A 43 -5.91 -21.77 -15.20
C ARG A 43 -5.43 -20.47 -15.84
N THR A 44 -6.27 -19.44 -15.85
CA THR A 44 -6.08 -18.29 -16.74
C THR A 44 -5.89 -16.96 -16.03
N HIS A 45 -6.44 -16.78 -14.82
CA HIS A 45 -6.50 -15.46 -14.17
C HIS A 45 -5.72 -15.36 -12.86
N ASN A 46 -5.70 -16.46 -12.06
CA ASN A 46 -5.04 -16.41 -10.75
C ASN A 46 -4.60 -17.82 -10.32
N TYR A 47 -3.73 -17.91 -9.33
CA TYR A 47 -3.27 -19.18 -8.76
C TYR A 47 -3.80 -19.36 -7.34
N PHE A 48 -4.04 -20.64 -6.98
CA PHE A 48 -4.74 -21.00 -5.74
C PHE A 48 -4.09 -20.44 -4.47
N PHE A 49 -2.75 -20.49 -4.35
CA PHE A 49 -2.05 -20.01 -3.17
C PHE A 49 -2.37 -18.53 -2.87
N ARG A 50 -2.51 -17.72 -3.92
CA ARG A 50 -2.90 -16.31 -3.79
C ARG A 50 -4.36 -16.17 -3.39
N LEU A 51 -5.27 -16.89 -4.06
CA LEU A 51 -6.69 -16.80 -3.76
C LEU A 51 -7.00 -17.23 -2.33
N LYS A 52 -6.34 -18.29 -1.85
CA LYS A 52 -6.51 -18.78 -0.49
C LYS A 52 -6.21 -17.72 0.58
N GLN A 53 -5.32 -16.76 0.31
CA GLN A 53 -5.01 -15.69 1.27
C GLN A 53 -6.25 -14.83 1.59
N TYR A 54 -7.16 -14.64 0.63
CA TYR A 54 -8.38 -13.87 0.86
C TYR A 54 -9.39 -14.59 1.75
N ALA A 55 -9.25 -15.89 1.95
CA ALA A 55 -10.11 -16.64 2.86
C ALA A 55 -9.94 -16.22 4.33
N GLU A 56 -8.76 -15.70 4.69
CA GLU A 56 -8.48 -15.24 6.05
C GLU A 56 -9.39 -14.09 6.51
N VAL A 57 -9.85 -13.24 5.56
CA VAL A 57 -10.81 -12.16 5.84
C VAL A 57 -12.17 -12.67 6.29
N CYS A 58 -12.54 -13.83 5.77
CA CYS A 58 -13.84 -14.45 5.97
C CYS A 58 -13.82 -15.54 7.07
N GLN A 59 -12.67 -15.74 7.73
CA GLN A 59 -12.53 -16.79 8.72
C GLN A 59 -13.15 -16.39 10.06
N ASP A 60 -14.05 -17.20 10.56
CA ASP A 60 -14.44 -17.18 11.97
C ASP A 60 -13.28 -17.77 12.80
N GLN A 61 -12.65 -16.97 13.64
CA GLN A 61 -11.48 -17.33 14.46
C GLN A 61 -11.71 -18.54 15.39
N THR A 62 -12.97 -18.95 15.57
CA THR A 62 -13.35 -20.06 16.46
C THR A 62 -13.24 -21.44 15.82
N ARG A 63 -13.06 -21.56 14.48
CA ARG A 63 -13.11 -22.85 13.75
C ARG A 63 -11.83 -23.10 12.94
N LYS A 64 -10.98 -23.97 13.46
CA LYS A 64 -9.58 -24.18 13.02
C LYS A 64 -9.37 -24.95 11.68
N ARG A 65 -10.37 -25.48 10.98
CA ARG A 65 -10.10 -26.36 9.81
C ARG A 65 -10.96 -26.15 8.56
N LYS A 66 -12.21 -25.68 8.67
CA LYS A 66 -13.07 -25.45 7.50
C LYS A 66 -13.70 -24.07 7.57
N TYR A 67 -13.75 -23.42 6.42
CA TYR A 67 -14.47 -22.16 6.28
C TYR A 67 -15.98 -22.43 6.29
N VAL A 68 -16.75 -21.58 6.94
CA VAL A 68 -18.21 -21.68 7.00
C VAL A 68 -18.83 -20.50 6.26
N GLY A 69 -19.71 -20.76 5.30
CA GLY A 69 -20.37 -19.72 4.51
C GLY A 69 -19.46 -19.03 3.50
N LEU A 70 -18.26 -19.59 3.24
CA LEU A 70 -17.33 -19.06 2.26
C LEU A 70 -17.50 -19.77 0.92
N ASP A 71 -17.78 -19.00 -0.13
CA ASP A 71 -17.86 -19.46 -1.51
C ASP A 71 -16.58 -19.10 -2.29
N PHE A 72 -16.23 -19.90 -3.27
CA PHE A 72 -15.08 -19.59 -4.13
C PHE A 72 -15.24 -18.24 -4.83
N GLY A 73 -16.46 -17.85 -5.17
CA GLY A 73 -16.80 -16.55 -5.74
C GLY A 73 -16.44 -15.36 -4.84
N HIS A 74 -16.46 -15.51 -3.50
CA HIS A 74 -15.98 -14.48 -2.58
C HIS A 74 -14.49 -14.18 -2.76
N LEU A 75 -13.67 -15.25 -2.90
CA LEU A 75 -12.22 -15.14 -3.10
C LEU A 75 -11.89 -14.44 -4.41
N VAL A 76 -12.61 -14.81 -5.48
CA VAL A 76 -12.48 -14.19 -6.81
C VAL A 76 -12.85 -12.71 -6.76
N GLU A 77 -13.95 -12.38 -6.09
CA GLU A 77 -14.39 -10.98 -5.95
C GLU A 77 -13.38 -10.15 -5.17
N LEU A 78 -12.90 -10.62 -4.01
CA LEU A 78 -11.85 -9.94 -3.24
C LEU A 78 -10.58 -9.76 -4.04
N SER A 79 -10.14 -10.79 -4.78
CA SER A 79 -8.93 -10.70 -5.60
C SER A 79 -9.06 -9.67 -6.71
N THR A 80 -10.26 -9.50 -7.26
CA THR A 80 -10.54 -8.52 -8.31
C THR A 80 -10.58 -7.09 -7.75
N ILE A 81 -11.26 -6.89 -6.62
CA ILE A 81 -11.28 -5.59 -5.92
C ILE A 81 -9.84 -5.19 -5.54
N ASP A 82 -9.09 -6.12 -4.97
CA ASP A 82 -7.70 -5.93 -4.56
C ASP A 82 -6.78 -5.54 -5.73
N MET A 83 -6.99 -6.12 -6.91
CA MET A 83 -6.25 -5.77 -8.13
C MET A 83 -6.48 -4.29 -8.53
N PHE A 84 -7.72 -3.83 -8.52
CA PHE A 84 -8.03 -2.42 -8.84
C PHE A 84 -7.51 -1.47 -7.75
N LEU A 85 -7.69 -1.83 -6.48
CA LEU A 85 -7.18 -1.04 -5.36
C LEU A 85 -5.66 -0.84 -5.46
N ARG A 86 -4.89 -1.92 -5.72
CA ARG A 86 -3.43 -1.82 -5.90
C ARG A 86 -3.03 -0.86 -7.01
N LYS A 87 -3.73 -0.88 -8.14
CA LYS A 87 -3.43 0.04 -9.27
C LYS A 87 -3.62 1.50 -8.86
N LEU A 88 -4.71 1.82 -8.15
CA LEU A 88 -4.97 3.17 -7.66
C LEU A 88 -3.95 3.60 -6.59
N LEU A 89 -3.64 2.72 -5.64
CA LEU A 89 -2.64 2.99 -4.60
C LEU A 89 -1.24 3.19 -5.21
N LEU A 90 -0.86 2.39 -6.20
CA LEU A 90 0.42 2.55 -6.89
C LEU A 90 0.50 3.90 -7.61
N LYS A 91 -0.56 4.31 -8.32
CA LYS A 91 -0.66 5.64 -8.94
C LYS A 91 -0.45 6.75 -7.91
N MET A 92 -1.17 6.71 -6.79
CA MET A 92 -1.03 7.71 -5.73
C MET A 92 0.38 7.75 -5.14
N THR A 93 1.02 6.60 -4.96
CA THR A 93 2.38 6.56 -4.40
C THR A 93 3.45 7.05 -5.39
N ILE A 94 3.23 6.91 -6.70
CA ILE A 94 4.08 7.50 -7.74
C ILE A 94 3.95 9.03 -7.71
N ASP A 95 2.74 9.56 -7.61
CA ASP A 95 2.53 11.00 -7.44
C ASP A 95 3.26 11.52 -6.18
N LEU A 96 3.13 10.82 -5.05
CA LEU A 96 3.82 11.20 -3.80
C LEU A 96 5.35 11.19 -3.97
N GLU A 97 5.90 10.19 -4.62
CA GLU A 97 7.35 10.14 -4.92
C GLU A 97 7.78 11.37 -5.72
N HIS A 98 7.03 11.72 -6.77
CA HIS A 98 7.31 12.90 -7.59
C HIS A 98 7.30 14.19 -6.77
N TYR A 99 6.24 14.43 -6.00
CA TYR A 99 6.13 15.67 -5.22
C TYR A 99 7.12 15.76 -4.05
N LEU A 100 7.55 14.63 -3.49
CA LEU A 100 8.66 14.61 -2.52
C LEU A 100 9.98 14.97 -3.18
N LYS A 101 10.22 14.51 -4.42
CA LYS A 101 11.40 14.90 -5.21
C LYS A 101 11.40 16.39 -5.53
N VAL A 102 10.26 16.92 -5.98
CA VAL A 102 10.12 18.38 -6.20
C VAL A 102 10.40 19.15 -4.92
N LYS A 103 9.85 18.70 -3.79
CA LYS A 103 10.03 19.39 -2.51
C LYS A 103 11.50 19.42 -2.06
N ILE A 104 12.22 18.30 -2.13
CA ILE A 104 13.62 18.26 -1.70
C ILE A 104 14.53 19.09 -2.61
N VAL A 105 14.24 19.16 -3.91
CA VAL A 105 14.98 20.03 -4.83
C VAL A 105 14.75 21.52 -4.50
N ASN A 106 13.51 21.89 -4.22
CA ASN A 106 13.20 23.28 -3.80
C ASN A 106 13.87 23.62 -2.46
N GLU A 107 13.84 22.72 -1.47
CA GLU A 107 14.54 22.91 -0.20
C GLU A 107 16.05 23.10 -0.41
N CYS A 108 16.66 22.31 -1.30
CA CYS A 108 18.07 22.48 -1.66
C CYS A 108 18.35 23.83 -2.32
N GLN A 109 17.46 24.30 -3.20
CA GLN A 109 17.64 25.59 -3.88
C GLN A 109 17.45 26.81 -2.97
N GLU A 110 16.61 26.69 -1.94
CA GLU A 110 16.30 27.75 -0.99
C GLU A 110 17.24 27.75 0.23
N ASN A 111 18.06 26.71 0.42
CA ASN A 111 18.96 26.57 1.58
C ASN A 111 20.35 27.10 1.24
N ASP A 112 20.68 28.31 1.67
CA ASP A 112 22.00 28.93 1.46
C ASP A 112 23.18 28.10 2.02
N ALA A 113 22.94 27.20 2.97
CA ALA A 113 23.96 26.32 3.54
C ALA A 113 24.22 25.06 2.69
N ASP A 114 23.41 24.80 1.67
CA ASP A 114 23.48 23.61 0.80
C ASP A 114 24.14 23.96 -0.54
N ASP A 115 25.30 23.39 -0.81
CA ASP A 115 26.00 23.49 -2.09
C ASP A 115 25.44 22.55 -3.17
N GLY A 116 24.42 21.76 -2.82
CA GLY A 116 23.80 20.74 -3.65
C GLY A 116 24.61 19.42 -3.78
N TYR A 117 25.78 19.31 -3.19
CA TYR A 117 26.70 18.16 -3.33
C TYR A 117 27.12 17.56 -1.99
N GLY A 118 27.45 18.39 -1.02
CA GLY A 118 28.01 17.97 0.27
C GLY A 118 27.14 17.00 1.03
N VAL A 119 25.83 17.23 1.07
CA VAL A 119 24.85 16.34 1.72
C VAL A 119 24.79 14.96 1.05
N VAL A 120 24.88 14.91 -0.29
CA VAL A 120 24.89 13.63 -1.03
C VAL A 120 26.17 12.86 -0.77
N ALA A 121 27.33 13.54 -0.80
CA ALA A 121 28.61 12.93 -0.49
C ALA A 121 28.62 12.32 0.93
N ALA A 122 28.13 13.07 1.93
CA ALA A 122 28.02 12.61 3.31
C ALA A 122 27.03 11.43 3.45
N PHE A 123 25.90 11.46 2.74
CA PHE A 123 24.95 10.35 2.72
C PHE A 123 25.57 9.08 2.13
N LEU A 124 26.25 9.17 0.98
CA LEU A 124 26.90 8.03 0.32
C LEU A 124 28.04 7.44 1.15
N GLN A 125 28.78 8.28 1.87
CA GLN A 125 29.79 7.81 2.82
C GLN A 125 29.17 6.96 3.93
N LYS A 126 28.02 7.40 4.46
CA LYS A 126 27.27 6.69 5.52
C LYS A 126 26.52 5.45 5.00
N HIS A 127 26.20 5.42 3.70
CA HIS A 127 25.43 4.35 3.06
C HIS A 127 26.16 3.72 1.87
N PRO A 128 27.27 2.98 2.08
CA PRO A 128 28.11 2.45 0.99
C PRO A 128 27.36 1.47 0.07
N LYS A 129 26.31 0.78 0.57
CA LYS A 129 25.48 -0.09 -0.27
C LYS A 129 24.72 0.68 -1.35
N VAL A 130 24.27 1.89 -1.06
CA VAL A 130 23.59 2.76 -2.03
C VAL A 130 24.61 3.22 -3.08
N LYS A 131 25.80 3.64 -2.66
CA LYS A 131 26.89 4.01 -3.57
C LYS A 131 27.21 2.89 -4.55
N ASN A 132 27.48 1.68 -4.04
CA ASN A 132 27.78 0.51 -4.87
C ASN A 132 26.64 0.16 -5.84
N SER A 133 25.37 0.27 -5.40
CA SER A 133 24.20 0.04 -6.25
C SER A 133 24.13 1.03 -7.42
N ILE A 134 24.45 2.30 -7.21
CA ILE A 134 24.51 3.31 -8.26
C ILE A 134 25.66 3.00 -9.24
N GLU A 135 26.84 2.70 -8.73
CA GLU A 135 28.01 2.36 -9.55
C GLU A 135 27.77 1.12 -10.41
N ASP A 136 27.12 0.08 -9.85
CA ASP A 136 26.73 -1.11 -10.61
C ASP A 136 25.66 -0.82 -11.64
N SER A 137 24.66 0.00 -11.32
CA SER A 137 23.60 0.41 -12.22
C SER A 137 24.13 1.27 -13.39
N SER A 138 25.21 2.02 -13.17
CA SER A 138 25.89 2.82 -14.21
C SER A 138 26.44 1.96 -15.36
N LYS A 139 26.75 0.69 -15.08
CA LYS A 139 27.24 -0.30 -16.05
C LYS A 139 26.13 -0.91 -16.89
N LEU A 140 24.87 -0.78 -16.47
CA LEU A 140 23.74 -1.38 -17.14
C LEU A 140 23.11 -0.40 -18.16
N ALA A 141 22.67 -0.94 -19.30
CA ALA A 141 21.85 -0.21 -20.24
C ALA A 141 20.39 -0.22 -19.74
N GLY A 142 19.92 0.90 -19.20
CA GLY A 142 18.55 1.05 -18.69
C GLY A 142 18.07 2.47 -18.88
N TYR A 143 16.79 2.73 -18.59
CA TYR A 143 16.17 4.06 -18.74
C TYR A 143 16.94 5.17 -18.02
N ASN A 144 17.53 4.88 -16.85
CA ASN A 144 18.32 5.84 -16.07
C ASN A 144 19.83 5.77 -16.35
N GLY A 145 20.32 4.80 -17.11
CA GLY A 145 21.74 4.54 -17.30
C GLY A 145 22.51 5.70 -17.93
N PHE A 146 21.86 6.51 -18.77
CA PHE A 146 22.47 7.71 -19.34
C PHE A 146 22.79 8.77 -18.27
N ASN A 147 21.80 9.08 -17.42
CA ASN A 147 21.95 10.08 -16.38
C ASN A 147 22.95 9.63 -15.31
N ILE A 148 22.87 8.37 -14.88
CA ILE A 148 23.79 7.81 -13.90
C ILE A 148 25.24 7.91 -14.39
N ARG A 149 25.53 7.50 -15.62
CA ARG A 149 26.92 7.53 -16.17
C ARG A 149 27.50 8.94 -16.29
N LYS A 150 26.65 9.93 -16.46
CA LYS A 150 27.09 11.32 -16.66
C LYS A 150 27.38 12.06 -15.36
N TYR A 151 26.74 11.68 -14.24
CA TYR A 151 26.70 12.49 -13.02
C TYR A 151 27.10 11.74 -11.74
N VAL A 152 27.89 10.67 -11.83
CA VAL A 152 28.18 9.76 -10.68
C VAL A 152 29.13 10.35 -9.64
N ASP A 153 29.99 11.31 -9.93
CA ASP A 153 31.09 11.67 -9.02
C ASP A 153 31.29 13.20 -8.86
N PRO A 154 30.88 13.74 -7.74
CA PRO A 154 29.77 13.40 -6.89
C PRO A 154 28.46 13.89 -7.54
N PRO A 155 27.35 13.14 -7.45
CA PRO A 155 26.06 13.61 -7.99
C PRO A 155 25.51 14.74 -7.13
N ALA A 156 24.89 15.74 -7.77
CA ALA A 156 24.12 16.75 -7.07
C ALA A 156 22.78 16.18 -6.56
N VAL A 157 22.13 16.83 -5.59
CA VAL A 157 20.84 16.42 -5.03
C VAL A 157 19.82 16.09 -6.13
N TRP A 158 19.65 16.98 -7.12
CA TRP A 158 18.68 16.82 -8.22
C TRP A 158 19.02 15.71 -9.21
N ASN A 159 20.28 15.28 -9.30
CA ASN A 159 20.67 14.10 -10.08
C ASN A 159 20.54 12.83 -9.24
N PHE A 160 20.98 12.88 -7.98
CA PHE A 160 21.01 11.77 -7.07
C PHE A 160 19.65 11.14 -6.84
N ILE A 161 18.63 11.95 -6.63
CA ILE A 161 17.26 11.48 -6.39
C ILE A 161 16.65 10.72 -7.59
N GLU A 162 17.18 10.90 -8.80
CA GLU A 162 16.79 10.14 -10.01
C GLU A 162 17.57 8.82 -10.15
N MET A 163 18.69 8.65 -9.43
CA MET A 163 19.54 7.47 -9.51
C MET A 163 19.13 6.37 -8.54
N ILE A 164 18.36 6.69 -7.51
CA ILE A 164 18.04 5.78 -6.41
C ILE A 164 16.57 5.37 -6.43
N GLY A 165 16.29 4.15 -5.95
CA GLY A 165 14.92 3.68 -5.79
C GLY A 165 14.21 4.36 -4.62
N PHE A 166 12.88 4.28 -4.60
CA PHE A 166 12.03 4.96 -3.61
C PHE A 166 12.43 4.68 -2.14
N PHE A 167 12.87 3.47 -1.82
CA PHE A 167 13.32 3.14 -0.46
C PHE A 167 14.55 3.94 -0.02
N ASP A 168 15.56 4.03 -0.89
CA ASP A 168 16.77 4.79 -0.57
C ASP A 168 16.52 6.29 -0.69
N PHE A 169 15.59 6.70 -1.56
CA PHE A 169 15.13 8.08 -1.63
C PHE A 169 14.48 8.55 -0.31
N ILE A 170 13.59 7.75 0.30
CA ILE A 170 13.00 8.08 1.61
C ILE A 170 14.08 8.21 2.70
N LYS A 171 15.10 7.33 2.70
CA LYS A 171 16.23 7.45 3.63
C LYS A 171 17.02 8.72 3.41
N PHE A 172 17.31 9.04 2.14
CA PHE A 172 18.02 10.28 1.78
C PHE A 172 17.19 11.50 2.17
N TYR A 173 15.89 11.49 1.91
CA TYR A 173 14.98 12.57 2.28
C TYR A 173 15.03 12.85 3.78
N SER A 174 14.91 11.82 4.63
CA SER A 174 15.02 11.98 6.09
C SER A 174 16.41 12.47 6.49
N TYR A 175 17.46 11.90 5.89
CA TYR A 175 18.85 12.29 6.14
C TYR A 175 19.12 13.75 5.77
N TYR A 176 18.55 14.25 4.68
CA TYR A 176 18.68 15.64 4.24
C TYR A 176 18.18 16.63 5.31
N TYR A 177 16.98 16.39 5.82
CA TYR A 177 16.41 17.25 6.87
C TYR A 177 17.20 17.15 8.19
N ASP A 178 17.67 15.99 8.56
CA ASP A 178 18.51 15.80 9.74
C ASP A 178 19.89 16.49 9.58
N TYR A 179 20.49 16.41 8.39
CA TYR A 179 21.79 16.99 8.09
C TYR A 179 21.82 18.51 8.21
N PHE A 180 20.76 19.16 7.76
CA PHE A 180 20.62 20.62 7.86
C PHE A 180 19.81 21.08 9.09
N HIS A 181 19.49 20.19 10.02
CA HIS A 181 18.68 20.48 11.21
C HIS A 181 17.31 21.12 10.90
N LEU A 182 16.71 20.74 9.77
CA LEU A 182 15.40 21.21 9.33
C LEU A 182 14.29 20.32 9.88
N GLN A 183 13.10 20.90 10.07
CA GLN A 183 11.94 20.11 10.48
C GLN A 183 11.27 19.45 9.27
N CYS A 184 11.18 18.13 9.27
CA CYS A 184 10.43 17.38 8.27
C CYS A 184 9.07 16.95 8.80
N LYS A 185 8.00 17.45 8.19
CA LYS A 185 6.62 17.15 8.58
C LYS A 185 6.22 15.70 8.27
N TYR A 186 6.86 15.04 7.28
CA TYR A 186 6.36 13.79 6.70
C TYR A 186 7.16 12.55 7.08
N THR A 187 8.34 12.68 7.71
CA THR A 187 9.26 11.56 7.95
C THR A 187 8.61 10.37 8.64
N ARG A 188 7.77 10.61 9.63
CA ARG A 188 7.07 9.56 10.39
C ARG A 188 6.00 8.81 9.58
N HIS A 189 5.49 9.42 8.49
CA HIS A 189 4.47 8.83 7.63
C HIS A 189 5.05 7.96 6.50
N PHE A 190 6.35 8.11 6.21
CA PHE A 190 6.97 7.44 5.07
C PHE A 190 6.96 5.92 5.15
N ASP A 191 7.01 5.34 6.35
CA ASP A 191 6.93 3.89 6.49
C ASP A 191 5.58 3.34 6.03
N ALA A 192 4.48 4.02 6.32
CA ALA A 192 3.15 3.64 5.85
C ALA A 192 3.05 3.74 4.32
N VAL A 193 3.48 4.85 3.73
CA VAL A 193 3.50 5.06 2.28
C VAL A 193 4.37 4.00 1.59
N ARG A 194 5.56 3.72 2.14
CA ARG A 194 6.49 2.70 1.64
C ARG A 194 5.89 1.29 1.68
N ARG A 195 5.23 0.91 2.78
CA ARG A 195 4.56 -0.40 2.89
C ARG A 195 3.50 -0.57 1.82
N LEU A 196 2.61 0.43 1.65
CA LEU A 196 1.58 0.39 0.60
C LEU A 196 2.17 0.35 -0.81
N ARG A 197 3.14 1.21 -1.08
CA ARG A 197 3.82 1.24 -2.39
C ARG A 197 4.45 -0.10 -2.71
N ASN A 198 5.19 -0.68 -1.78
CA ASN A 198 5.84 -1.96 -1.99
C ASN A 198 4.82 -3.09 -2.14
N ALA A 199 3.79 -3.15 -1.31
CA ALA A 199 2.74 -4.14 -1.43
C ALA A 199 2.00 -4.05 -2.78
N ALA A 200 1.69 -2.84 -3.25
CA ALA A 200 1.05 -2.62 -4.55
C ALA A 200 1.98 -3.00 -5.71
N ALA A 201 3.25 -2.57 -5.69
CA ALA A 201 4.22 -2.83 -6.74
C ALA A 201 4.62 -4.32 -6.84
N HIS A 202 4.74 -5.01 -5.71
CA HIS A 202 5.05 -6.44 -5.66
C HIS A 202 3.81 -7.34 -5.74
N ASN A 203 2.66 -6.76 -6.05
CA ASN A 203 1.42 -7.51 -6.25
C ASN A 203 1.02 -8.34 -5.02
N VAL A 204 1.27 -7.86 -3.79
CA VAL A 204 0.88 -8.52 -2.54
C VAL A 204 -0.64 -8.42 -2.35
N CYS A 205 -1.26 -9.43 -1.72
CA CYS A 205 -2.67 -9.39 -1.34
C CYS A 205 -2.88 -8.34 -0.24
N LEU A 206 -3.57 -7.25 -0.53
CA LEU A 206 -3.87 -6.20 0.46
C LEU A 206 -5.09 -6.58 1.31
N LEU A 207 -6.13 -7.09 0.65
CA LEU A 207 -7.42 -7.40 1.28
C LEU A 207 -7.44 -8.81 1.90
N TYR A 208 -6.34 -9.24 2.53
CA TYR A 208 -6.25 -10.59 3.09
C TYR A 208 -6.66 -10.69 4.56
N ASN A 209 -6.59 -9.59 5.31
CA ASN A 209 -6.91 -9.59 6.74
C ASN A 209 -7.32 -8.20 7.22
N PHE A 210 -8.44 -8.12 7.96
CA PHE A 210 -8.93 -6.90 8.60
C PHE A 210 -8.97 -7.00 10.13
N ASN A 211 -8.25 -7.97 10.71
CA ASN A 211 -8.16 -8.07 12.16
C ASN A 211 -7.15 -7.07 12.72
N PRO A 212 -7.49 -6.36 13.80
CA PRO A 212 -6.55 -5.49 14.49
C PRO A 212 -5.34 -6.28 15.01
N VAL A 213 -4.15 -5.74 14.80
CA VAL A 213 -2.89 -6.32 15.30
C VAL A 213 -2.52 -5.64 16.63
N GLN A 214 -2.39 -6.43 17.70
CA GLN A 214 -2.20 -5.90 19.07
C GLN A 214 -0.97 -5.01 19.23
N ASN A 215 0.16 -5.40 18.64
CA ASN A 215 1.44 -4.69 18.75
C ASN A 215 1.77 -3.88 17.49
N PHE A 216 0.78 -3.53 16.68
CA PHE A 216 0.98 -2.71 15.50
C PHE A 216 1.19 -1.25 15.89
N SER A 217 2.33 -0.68 15.50
CA SER A 217 2.60 0.75 15.64
C SER A 217 1.86 1.51 14.54
N TYR A 218 0.68 2.03 14.87
CA TYR A 218 -0.10 2.86 13.97
C TYR A 218 0.23 4.35 14.12
N ASP A 219 -0.12 5.14 13.12
CA ASP A 219 0.12 6.59 13.14
C ASP A 219 -0.84 7.29 14.11
N MET A 220 -0.29 7.79 15.22
CA MET A 220 -1.07 8.41 16.29
C MET A 220 -1.70 9.73 15.86
N ASP A 221 -1.00 10.54 15.08
CA ASP A 221 -1.51 11.87 14.71
C ASP A 221 -2.66 11.74 13.72
N THR A 222 -2.52 10.89 12.69
CA THR A 222 -3.62 10.55 11.80
C THR A 222 -4.80 9.95 12.56
N SER A 223 -4.53 9.08 13.55
CA SER A 223 -5.57 8.51 14.40
C SER A 223 -6.32 9.59 15.18
N PHE A 224 -5.62 10.52 15.84
CA PHE A 224 -6.26 11.63 16.57
C PHE A 224 -7.03 12.57 15.64
N GLU A 225 -6.50 12.86 14.45
CA GLU A 225 -7.19 13.67 13.45
C GLU A 225 -8.53 13.02 13.05
N LEU A 226 -8.55 11.72 12.78
CA LEU A 226 -9.75 10.98 12.40
C LEU A 226 -10.76 10.86 13.56
N LEU A 227 -10.30 10.66 14.80
CA LEU A 227 -11.15 10.63 15.99
C LEU A 227 -11.87 11.96 16.21
N GLY A 228 -11.20 13.10 15.91
CA GLY A 228 -11.78 14.44 15.97
C GLY A 228 -12.67 14.81 14.78
N ALA A 229 -12.63 14.05 13.69
CA ALA A 229 -13.21 14.43 12.39
C ALA A 229 -14.72 14.20 12.27
N LYS A 230 -15.39 13.58 13.25
CA LYS A 230 -16.83 13.25 13.21
C LYS A 230 -17.24 12.50 11.93
N LEU A 231 -16.54 11.43 11.60
CA LEU A 231 -16.70 10.64 10.36
C LEU A 231 -18.05 9.90 10.23
N GLY A 232 -18.98 10.07 11.15
CA GLY A 232 -20.24 9.31 11.17
C GLY A 232 -20.10 7.84 11.61
N ILE A 233 -18.91 7.44 12.04
CA ILE A 233 -18.59 6.11 12.61
C ILE A 233 -18.08 6.27 14.04
N GLY A 234 -18.35 5.26 14.89
CA GLY A 234 -18.00 5.32 16.30
C GLY A 234 -16.49 5.34 16.55
N ASN A 235 -16.04 6.11 17.54
CA ASN A 235 -14.62 6.23 17.90
C ASN A 235 -13.94 4.90 18.18
N GLY A 236 -14.64 3.93 18.82
CA GLY A 236 -14.13 2.58 19.04
C GLY A 236 -13.83 1.83 17.75
N THR A 237 -14.66 2.00 16.73
CA THR A 237 -14.43 1.43 15.39
C THR A 237 -13.22 2.08 14.73
N ILE A 238 -13.09 3.42 14.78
CA ILE A 238 -11.92 4.12 14.26
C ILE A 238 -10.64 3.60 14.91
N ALA A 239 -10.59 3.56 16.24
CA ALA A 239 -9.43 3.08 16.99
C ALA A 239 -9.08 1.62 16.66
N SER A 240 -10.08 0.76 16.44
CA SER A 240 -9.89 -0.62 16.01
C SER A 240 -9.35 -0.71 14.58
N CYS A 241 -9.93 0.05 13.65
CA CYS A 241 -9.50 0.08 12.25
C CYS A 241 -8.07 0.61 12.08
N MET A 242 -7.65 1.61 12.88
CA MET A 242 -6.28 2.11 12.85
C MET A 242 -5.24 1.08 13.33
N LYS A 243 -5.66 0.01 14.01
CA LYS A 243 -4.79 -1.14 14.35
C LYS A 243 -4.70 -2.18 13.22
N VAL A 244 -5.43 -2.00 12.13
CA VAL A 244 -5.33 -2.83 10.92
C VAL A 244 -4.31 -2.20 9.99
N PRO A 245 -3.18 -2.86 9.66
CA PRO A 245 -2.09 -2.26 8.89
C PRO A 245 -2.53 -1.59 7.59
N LEU A 246 -3.35 -2.27 6.78
CA LEU A 246 -3.85 -1.70 5.52
C LEU A 246 -4.65 -0.42 5.73
N LEU A 247 -5.55 -0.41 6.72
CA LEU A 247 -6.45 0.72 6.96
C LEU A 247 -5.71 1.93 7.53
N ASN A 248 -4.74 1.68 8.43
CA ASN A 248 -3.82 2.71 8.91
C ASN A 248 -3.01 3.31 7.76
N ASP A 249 -2.36 2.46 6.98
CA ASP A 249 -1.48 2.92 5.90
C ASP A 249 -2.25 3.67 4.80
N PHE A 250 -3.49 3.25 4.53
CA PHE A 250 -4.40 3.95 3.63
C PHE A 250 -4.78 5.34 4.16
N ALA A 251 -5.14 5.45 5.44
CA ALA A 251 -5.48 6.73 6.07
C ALA A 251 -4.28 7.70 6.06
N VAL A 252 -3.09 7.20 6.45
CA VAL A 252 -1.84 7.98 6.43
C VAL A 252 -1.49 8.44 5.01
N MET A 253 -1.63 7.55 4.02
CA MET A 253 -1.38 7.91 2.63
C MET A 253 -2.30 9.02 2.14
N LEU A 254 -3.61 8.97 2.45
CA LEU A 254 -4.55 10.03 2.09
C LEU A 254 -4.21 11.35 2.79
N SER A 255 -3.83 11.30 4.08
CA SER A 255 -3.38 12.48 4.82
C SER A 255 -2.17 13.13 4.14
N VAL A 256 -1.15 12.36 3.81
CA VAL A 256 0.06 12.87 3.13
C VAL A 256 -0.26 13.35 1.72
N TYR A 257 -1.05 12.58 0.96
CA TYR A 257 -1.40 12.89 -0.43
C TYR A 257 -2.09 14.25 -0.56
N THR A 258 -3.09 14.50 0.26
CA THR A 258 -3.86 15.76 0.22
C THR A 258 -3.06 16.98 0.66
N GLN A 259 -1.96 16.79 1.40
CA GLN A 259 -1.09 17.88 1.86
C GLN A 259 0.11 18.10 0.93
N LEU A 260 0.68 17.04 0.35
CA LEU A 260 1.93 17.09 -0.40
C LEU A 260 1.71 17.34 -1.89
N VAL A 261 0.68 16.76 -2.50
CA VAL A 261 0.38 16.94 -3.93
C VAL A 261 -0.18 18.33 -4.15
N THR A 262 0.68 19.25 -4.62
CA THR A 262 0.34 20.67 -4.79
C THR A 262 -0.54 20.94 -6.01
N SER A 263 -0.44 20.13 -7.09
CA SER A 263 -1.33 20.27 -8.24
C SER A 263 -2.76 19.89 -7.89
N GLU A 264 -3.64 20.88 -7.85
CA GLU A 264 -5.05 20.71 -7.55
C GLU A 264 -5.73 19.73 -8.52
N LYS A 265 -5.49 19.89 -9.83
CA LYS A 265 -6.07 19.02 -10.86
C LYS A 265 -5.66 17.55 -10.71
N VAL A 266 -4.38 17.29 -10.40
CA VAL A 266 -3.88 15.91 -10.16
C VAL A 266 -4.56 15.34 -8.92
N ARG A 267 -4.58 16.11 -7.84
CA ARG A 267 -5.15 15.72 -6.55
C ARG A 267 -6.64 15.40 -6.67
N GLN A 268 -7.43 16.31 -7.24
CA GLN A 268 -8.88 16.14 -7.44
C GLN A 268 -9.16 14.90 -8.30
N LYS A 269 -8.55 14.81 -9.49
CA LYS A 269 -8.77 13.68 -10.39
C LYS A 269 -8.47 12.32 -9.73
N THR A 270 -7.39 12.23 -8.98
CA THR A 270 -7.02 10.96 -8.33
C THR A 270 -7.98 10.61 -7.19
N LEU A 271 -8.44 11.59 -6.40
CA LEU A 271 -9.45 11.36 -5.37
C LEU A 271 -10.81 11.00 -5.96
N GLU A 272 -11.20 11.60 -7.07
CA GLU A 272 -12.43 11.25 -7.82
C GLU A 272 -12.37 9.82 -8.37
N GLU A 273 -11.23 9.40 -8.93
CA GLU A 273 -11.04 8.02 -9.38
C GLU A 273 -11.16 7.03 -8.19
N MET A 274 -10.59 7.37 -7.04
CA MET A 274 -10.72 6.55 -5.83
C MET A 274 -12.16 6.51 -5.33
N LYS A 275 -12.88 7.64 -5.27
CA LYS A 275 -14.32 7.70 -4.93
C LYS A 275 -15.14 6.84 -5.89
N SER A 276 -14.92 6.98 -7.20
CA SER A 276 -15.62 6.19 -8.23
C SER A 276 -15.39 4.68 -8.07
N PHE A 277 -14.19 4.29 -7.67
CA PHE A 277 -13.89 2.89 -7.37
C PHE A 277 -14.66 2.40 -6.13
N PHE A 278 -14.69 3.19 -5.04
CA PHE A 278 -15.40 2.83 -3.81
C PHE A 278 -16.92 2.74 -4.04
N ASP A 279 -17.51 3.72 -4.74
CA ASP A 279 -18.95 3.82 -4.96
C ASP A 279 -19.45 2.94 -6.14
N GLY A 280 -18.53 2.41 -6.94
CA GLY A 280 -18.82 1.55 -8.08
C GLY A 280 -18.33 0.12 -7.90
N ARG A 281 -17.07 -0.15 -8.25
CA ARG A 281 -16.53 -1.52 -8.31
C ARG A 281 -16.53 -2.23 -6.96
N MET A 282 -16.21 -1.53 -5.86
CA MET A 282 -16.17 -2.16 -4.54
C MET A 282 -17.53 -2.63 -4.04
N ILE A 283 -18.62 -1.94 -4.42
CA ILE A 283 -19.96 -2.28 -3.98
C ILE A 283 -20.77 -3.07 -5.02
N TYR A 284 -20.20 -3.34 -6.20
CA TYR A 284 -20.90 -4.02 -7.30
C TYR A 284 -21.52 -5.37 -6.88
N ARG A 285 -20.83 -6.12 -6.02
CA ARG A 285 -21.30 -7.39 -5.45
C ARG A 285 -21.31 -7.35 -3.92
N LYS A 286 -21.75 -6.21 -3.34
CA LYS A 286 -21.76 -6.02 -1.87
C LYS A 286 -22.54 -7.10 -1.12
N GLN A 287 -23.58 -7.67 -1.74
CA GLN A 287 -24.39 -8.75 -1.17
C GLN A 287 -23.56 -10.00 -0.85
N TYR A 288 -22.45 -10.23 -1.54
CA TYR A 288 -21.55 -11.35 -1.23
C TYR A 288 -20.96 -11.25 0.19
N PHE A 289 -20.80 -10.02 0.69
CA PHE A 289 -20.13 -9.76 1.96
C PHE A 289 -21.06 -9.34 3.11
N GLU A 290 -22.36 -9.51 2.95
CA GLU A 290 -23.34 -9.17 4.02
C GLU A 290 -23.10 -9.98 5.30
N GLY A 291 -22.67 -11.24 5.17
CA GLY A 291 -22.30 -12.13 6.28
C GLY A 291 -20.92 -11.89 6.90
N PHE A 292 -20.14 -10.89 6.40
CA PHE A 292 -18.76 -10.65 6.82
C PHE A 292 -18.57 -9.25 7.43
N PRO A 293 -18.86 -9.06 8.73
CA PRO A 293 -18.82 -7.74 9.38
C PRO A 293 -17.46 -7.04 9.29
N SER A 294 -16.35 -7.79 9.31
CA SER A 294 -14.99 -7.26 9.18
C SER A 294 -14.77 -6.54 7.86
N VAL A 295 -15.25 -7.11 6.75
CA VAL A 295 -15.20 -6.52 5.40
C VAL A 295 -16.02 -5.24 5.35
N LYS A 296 -17.24 -5.28 5.88
CA LYS A 296 -18.15 -4.12 5.92
C LYS A 296 -17.58 -2.98 6.75
N ASN A 297 -17.02 -3.27 7.92
CA ASN A 297 -16.40 -2.26 8.79
C ASN A 297 -15.17 -1.64 8.14
N ALA A 298 -14.32 -2.45 7.51
CA ALA A 298 -13.15 -1.96 6.78
C ALA A 298 -13.54 -1.04 5.62
N TYR A 299 -14.55 -1.43 4.81
CA TYR A 299 -15.08 -0.59 3.74
C TYR A 299 -15.65 0.74 4.27
N ASN A 300 -16.51 0.70 5.28
CA ASN A 300 -17.14 1.90 5.84
C ASN A 300 -16.09 2.87 6.40
N PHE A 301 -15.08 2.35 7.11
CA PHE A 301 -13.97 3.16 7.60
C PHE A 301 -13.18 3.79 6.45
N ALA A 302 -12.72 2.99 5.49
CA ALA A 302 -11.89 3.49 4.39
C ALA A 302 -12.66 4.53 3.53
N ARG A 303 -13.97 4.32 3.30
CA ARG A 303 -14.83 5.26 2.58
C ARG A 303 -14.98 6.57 3.36
N ALA A 304 -15.25 6.51 4.65
CA ALA A 304 -15.40 7.71 5.49
C ALA A 304 -14.09 8.53 5.55
N VAL A 305 -12.94 7.87 5.64
CA VAL A 305 -11.61 8.51 5.58
C VAL A 305 -11.38 9.18 4.23
N LEU A 306 -11.74 8.51 3.14
CA LEU A 306 -11.61 9.07 1.79
C LEU A 306 -12.51 10.31 1.61
N GLU A 307 -13.76 10.27 2.05
CA GLU A 307 -14.68 11.40 2.02
C GLU A 307 -14.16 12.58 2.83
N TRP A 308 -13.65 12.33 4.02
CA TRP A 308 -13.05 13.34 4.89
C TRP A 308 -11.89 14.08 4.23
N TYR A 309 -10.89 13.36 3.73
CA TYR A 309 -9.75 14.00 3.10
C TYR A 309 -10.10 14.66 1.76
N SER A 310 -11.09 14.16 1.03
CA SER A 310 -11.57 14.78 -0.20
C SER A 310 -12.28 16.11 0.07
N SER A 311 -13.13 16.18 1.10
CA SER A 311 -13.83 17.42 1.46
C SER A 311 -12.89 18.55 1.89
N LYS A 312 -11.76 18.22 2.53
CA LYS A 312 -10.72 19.21 2.87
C LYS A 312 -10.05 19.83 1.65
N VAL A 313 -10.02 19.11 0.53
CA VAL A 313 -9.46 19.63 -0.72
C VAL A 313 -10.45 20.56 -1.41
N GLU A 314 -11.74 20.21 -1.41
CA GLU A 314 -12.80 21.02 -2.00
C GLU A 314 -12.97 22.39 -1.31
N VAL A 315 -12.86 22.43 0.01
CA VAL A 315 -12.93 23.70 0.78
C VAL A 315 -11.77 24.63 0.46
N LYS A 316 -10.55 24.12 0.32
CA LYS A 316 -9.36 24.93 -0.02
C LYS A 316 -9.35 25.46 -1.45
N ALA A 317 -10.15 24.89 -2.34
CA ALA A 317 -10.29 25.33 -3.73
C ALA A 317 -11.36 26.44 -3.89
N ALA A 318 -12.22 26.62 -2.87
CA ALA A 318 -13.27 27.64 -2.85
C ALA A 318 -12.85 28.95 -2.18
N ASP A 319 -11.73 28.95 -1.45
CA ASP A 319 -11.08 30.11 -0.85
C ASP A 319 -9.97 30.66 -1.78
#